data_6fb6eb4ac4f429a913dfe7067fb8c46c
#
_entry.id   6fb6eb4ac4f429a913dfe7067fb8c46c
#
_cell.length_a   1.000
_cell.length_b   1.000
_cell.length_c   1.000
_cell.angle_alpha   90.00
_cell.angle_beta   90.00
_cell.angle_gamma   90.00
#
_symmetry.space_group_name_H-M   'P 1'
#
loop_
_entity.id
_entity.type
_entity.pdbx_description
1 polymer ?
#
loop_
_entity_poly.entity_id
_entity_poly.type
_entity_poly.pdbx_seq_one_letter_code
_entity_poly.pdbx_strand_id
1 'polypeptide(L)'
;MAQIHELESKSRFGTKYIVGIILVISTLLIAGWIGFFVFLPIKSGMNTVYELEERFLPRAEGMVLDFVSLSEPSIIITSDDLLLDELHDGLNRDPIKLSDVPPFVINTLLAAEDSNYYQHEGVDFIAILSAVLDNLRGVTRGGSTITSQVAKQSFVGDEISIRRKVAEAVVAAELERRYTKDQILEYYINSIYWGSGAYGLQSAALEYFNKEVSELTLDQAATLVVIIRSPAYYNPRK
;
A
#
# COMPACT_ATOMS: atom_id res chain seq x y z
N MET A 1 -53.74 22.66 -53.98
CA MET A 1 -53.04 23.14 -52.79
C MET A 1 -53.38 22.39 -51.47
N ALA A 2 -54.65 22.10 -51.19
CA ALA A 2 -55.08 21.41 -49.96
C ALA A 2 -54.53 19.98 -49.82
N GLN A 3 -54.46 19.19 -50.88
CA GLN A 3 -53.89 17.82 -50.84
C GLN A 3 -52.38 17.75 -50.52
N ILE A 4 -51.61 18.75 -50.94
CA ILE A 4 -50.14 18.82 -50.65
C ILE A 4 -49.95 19.13 -49.18
N HIS A 5 -50.74 20.01 -48.59
CA HIS A 5 -50.66 20.36 -47.16
C HIS A 5 -51.03 19.19 -46.23
N GLU A 6 -51.98 18.33 -46.66
CA GLU A 6 -52.39 17.14 -45.90
C GLU A 6 -51.31 16.03 -45.91
N LEU A 7 -50.61 15.86 -47.02
CA LEU A 7 -49.51 14.91 -47.16
C LEU A 7 -48.27 15.36 -46.35
N GLU A 8 -47.95 16.65 -46.36
CA GLU A 8 -46.86 17.20 -45.52
C GLU A 8 -47.18 17.09 -44.03
N SER A 9 -48.41 17.28 -43.59
CA SER A 9 -48.81 17.13 -42.19
C SER A 9 -48.69 15.68 -41.71
N LYS A 10 -49.18 14.70 -42.53
CA LYS A 10 -49.02 13.26 -42.21
C LYS A 10 -47.55 12.78 -42.16
N SER A 11 -46.74 13.32 -43.06
CA SER A 11 -45.31 13.04 -43.09
C SER A 11 -44.58 13.55 -41.81
N ARG A 12 -44.86 14.77 -41.38
CA ARG A 12 -44.31 15.36 -40.16
C ARG A 12 -44.74 14.64 -38.87
N PHE A 13 -45.96 14.12 -38.83
CA PHE A 13 -46.48 13.34 -37.71
C PHE A 13 -45.74 12.00 -37.59
N GLY A 14 -45.58 11.28 -38.71
CA GLY A 14 -44.86 10.00 -38.75
C GLY A 14 -43.38 10.16 -38.34
N THR A 15 -42.72 11.20 -38.81
CA THR A 15 -41.28 11.46 -38.51
C THR A 15 -41.05 11.73 -37.02
N LYS A 16 -41.93 12.47 -36.34
CA LYS A 16 -41.82 12.73 -34.89
C LYS A 16 -41.96 11.46 -34.05
N TYR A 17 -42.85 10.54 -34.42
CA TYR A 17 -42.98 9.24 -33.76
C TYR A 17 -41.77 8.34 -33.98
N ILE A 18 -41.23 8.31 -35.18
CA ILE A 18 -39.99 7.53 -35.49
C ILE A 18 -38.83 8.07 -34.71
N VAL A 19 -38.61 9.37 -34.65
CA VAL A 19 -37.52 9.99 -33.82
C VAL A 19 -37.73 9.69 -32.36
N GLY A 20 -38.96 9.76 -31.83
CA GLY A 20 -39.27 9.39 -30.45
C GLY A 20 -38.90 7.93 -30.12
N ILE A 21 -39.27 7.00 -31.00
CA ILE A 21 -38.97 5.57 -30.85
C ILE A 21 -37.45 5.35 -30.87
N ILE A 22 -36.72 5.98 -31.78
CA ILE A 22 -35.25 5.88 -31.86
C ILE A 22 -34.60 6.39 -30.58
N LEU A 23 -35.05 7.51 -30.02
CA LEU A 23 -34.54 8.05 -28.75
C LEU A 23 -34.81 7.10 -27.58
N VAL A 24 -35.99 6.51 -27.49
CA VAL A 24 -36.28 5.53 -26.42
C VAL A 24 -35.40 4.29 -26.55
N ILE A 25 -35.25 3.73 -27.75
CA ILE A 25 -34.40 2.57 -27.99
C ILE A 25 -32.96 2.89 -27.68
N SER A 26 -32.44 4.04 -28.11
CA SER A 26 -31.05 4.43 -27.81
C SER A 26 -30.81 4.61 -26.31
N THR A 27 -31.76 5.19 -25.59
CA THR A 27 -31.68 5.34 -24.13
C THR A 27 -31.67 3.99 -23.43
N LEU A 28 -32.51 3.04 -23.85
CA LEU A 28 -32.54 1.68 -23.31
C LEU A 28 -31.24 0.90 -23.62
N LEU A 29 -30.67 1.07 -24.79
CA LEU A 29 -29.42 0.46 -25.18
C LEU A 29 -28.24 1.02 -24.34
N ILE A 30 -28.18 2.35 -24.13
CA ILE A 30 -27.18 3.00 -23.30
C ILE A 30 -27.32 2.53 -21.84
N ALA A 31 -28.54 2.48 -21.30
CA ALA A 31 -28.80 1.99 -19.95
C ALA A 31 -28.41 0.52 -19.79
N GLY A 32 -28.73 -0.32 -20.79
CA GLY A 32 -28.31 -1.72 -20.82
C GLY A 32 -26.79 -1.87 -20.89
N TRP A 33 -26.10 -1.04 -21.68
CA TRP A 33 -24.64 -1.01 -21.78
C TRP A 33 -23.99 -0.59 -20.46
N ILE A 34 -24.50 0.47 -19.83
CA ILE A 34 -24.03 0.92 -18.50
C ILE A 34 -24.26 -0.18 -17.46
N GLY A 35 -25.43 -0.82 -17.47
CA GLY A 35 -25.75 -1.95 -16.58
C GLY A 35 -24.76 -3.10 -16.75
N PHE A 36 -24.50 -3.49 -17.99
CA PHE A 36 -23.63 -4.64 -18.28
C PHE A 36 -22.13 -4.34 -18.06
N PHE A 37 -21.64 -3.20 -18.55
CA PHE A 37 -20.20 -2.90 -18.52
C PHE A 37 -19.74 -2.14 -17.28
N VAL A 38 -20.64 -1.54 -16.51
CA VAL A 38 -20.29 -0.77 -15.31
C VAL A 38 -20.84 -1.43 -14.05
N PHE A 39 -22.15 -1.65 -13.96
CA PHE A 39 -22.77 -2.16 -12.73
C PHE A 39 -22.45 -3.62 -12.42
N LEU A 40 -22.40 -4.50 -13.42
CA LEU A 40 -22.08 -5.91 -13.19
C LEU A 40 -20.63 -6.12 -12.69
N PRO A 41 -19.60 -5.50 -13.30
CA PRO A 41 -18.24 -5.57 -12.79
C PRO A 41 -18.07 -4.95 -11.40
N ILE A 42 -18.73 -3.82 -11.13
CA ILE A 42 -18.70 -3.17 -9.80
C ILE A 42 -19.32 -4.11 -8.76
N LYS A 43 -20.49 -4.68 -9.01
CA LYS A 43 -21.16 -5.60 -8.09
C LYS A 43 -20.32 -6.86 -7.85
N SER A 44 -19.71 -7.42 -8.90
CA SER A 44 -18.80 -8.56 -8.78
C SER A 44 -17.56 -8.21 -7.97
N GLY A 45 -16.98 -7.03 -8.19
CA GLY A 45 -15.86 -6.52 -7.42
C GLY A 45 -16.19 -6.30 -5.94
N MET A 46 -17.36 -5.71 -5.66
CA MET A 46 -17.84 -5.54 -4.28
C MET A 46 -18.06 -6.87 -3.57
N ASN A 47 -18.66 -7.86 -4.22
CA ASN A 47 -18.82 -9.19 -3.61
C ASN A 47 -17.46 -9.82 -3.28
N THR A 48 -16.47 -9.65 -4.14
CA THR A 48 -15.11 -10.11 -3.87
C THR A 48 -14.49 -9.37 -2.67
N VAL A 49 -14.73 -8.08 -2.52
CA VAL A 49 -14.28 -7.30 -1.36
C VAL A 49 -14.94 -7.82 -0.07
N TYR A 50 -16.26 -8.03 -0.05
CA TYR A 50 -16.97 -8.59 1.11
C TYR A 50 -16.48 -9.99 1.48
N GLU A 51 -16.29 -10.88 0.50
CA GLU A 51 -15.72 -12.21 0.75
C GLU A 51 -14.31 -12.16 1.35
N LEU A 52 -13.48 -11.21 0.89
CA LEU A 52 -12.14 -11.04 1.40
C LEU A 52 -12.15 -10.39 2.79
N GLU A 53 -13.03 -9.43 3.02
CA GLU A 53 -13.23 -8.82 4.33
C GLU A 53 -13.66 -9.89 5.36
N GLU A 54 -14.71 -10.66 5.08
CA GLU A 54 -15.17 -11.75 5.96
C GLU A 54 -14.07 -12.79 6.24
N ARG A 55 -13.22 -13.06 5.27
CA ARG A 55 -12.13 -14.03 5.40
C ARG A 55 -10.90 -13.51 6.14
N PHE A 56 -10.55 -12.24 5.93
CA PHE A 56 -9.29 -11.67 6.43
C PHE A 56 -9.46 -10.75 7.63
N LEU A 57 -10.66 -10.19 7.86
CA LEU A 57 -10.93 -9.34 9.03
C LEU A 57 -10.66 -10.06 10.36
N PRO A 58 -11.10 -11.31 10.59
CA PRO A 58 -10.78 -12.03 11.83
C PRO A 58 -9.27 -12.25 12.00
N ARG A 59 -8.53 -12.37 10.90
CA ARG A 59 -7.07 -12.50 10.91
C ARG A 59 -6.38 -11.17 11.21
N ALA A 60 -6.92 -10.07 10.68
CA ALA A 60 -6.48 -8.73 10.98
C ALA A 60 -6.81 -8.33 12.42
N GLU A 61 -7.98 -8.71 12.94
CA GLU A 61 -8.37 -8.52 14.35
C GLU A 61 -7.46 -9.28 15.32
N GLY A 62 -6.97 -10.46 14.92
CA GLY A 62 -5.97 -11.23 15.67
C GLY A 62 -4.54 -10.73 15.50
N MET A 63 -4.28 -9.84 14.55
CA MET A 63 -2.96 -9.29 14.31
C MET A 63 -2.61 -8.27 15.38
N VAL A 64 -1.63 -8.58 16.20
CA VAL A 64 -1.01 -7.64 17.13
C VAL A 64 0.29 -7.21 16.49
N LEU A 65 0.55 -5.90 16.42
CA LEU A 65 1.89 -5.40 16.14
C LEU A 65 2.74 -5.73 17.35
N ASP A 66 3.45 -6.85 17.26
CA ASP A 66 4.24 -7.37 18.36
C ASP A 66 5.59 -6.67 18.38
N PHE A 67 5.64 -5.55 19.10
CA PHE A 67 6.89 -4.84 19.36
C PHE A 67 7.84 -5.64 20.24
N VAL A 68 7.35 -6.65 20.96
CA VAL A 68 8.15 -7.51 21.84
C VAL A 68 8.86 -8.61 21.03
N SER A 69 8.25 -9.13 19.96
CA SER A 69 8.91 -10.11 19.09
C SER A 69 9.89 -9.49 18.10
N LEU A 70 9.98 -8.15 18.05
CA LEU A 70 11.13 -7.43 17.48
C LEU A 70 12.32 -7.52 18.46
N SER A 71 12.52 -8.69 19.08
CA SER A 71 13.25 -8.94 20.30
C SER A 71 14.70 -8.45 20.23
N GLU A 72 15.10 -7.83 21.32
CA GLU A 72 16.52 -7.63 21.66
C GLU A 72 17.22 -8.99 21.62
N PRO A 73 18.48 -9.03 21.14
CA PRO A 73 19.27 -10.25 21.17
C PRO A 73 19.42 -10.77 22.61
N SER A 74 19.41 -12.08 22.79
CA SER A 74 19.79 -12.65 24.06
C SER A 74 21.29 -12.47 24.25
N ILE A 75 21.70 -11.82 25.33
CA ILE A 75 23.12 -11.56 25.62
C ILE A 75 23.71 -12.69 26.47
N ILE A 76 24.91 -13.14 26.14
CA ILE A 76 25.72 -14.01 26.99
C ILE A 76 26.72 -13.13 27.70
N ILE A 77 26.64 -13.09 29.03
CA ILE A 77 27.57 -12.35 29.87
C ILE A 77 28.41 -13.30 30.70
N THR A 78 29.63 -12.90 31.04
CA THR A 78 30.49 -13.59 32.01
C THR A 78 30.00 -13.33 33.44
N SER A 79 30.54 -14.06 34.42
CA SER A 79 30.21 -13.85 35.83
C SER A 79 30.64 -12.50 36.41
N ASP A 80 31.43 -11.75 35.67
CA ASP A 80 31.91 -10.39 35.94
C ASP A 80 31.28 -9.33 35.02
N ASP A 81 30.09 -9.64 34.49
CA ASP A 81 29.23 -8.79 33.67
C ASP A 81 29.85 -8.33 32.33
N LEU A 82 30.90 -9.03 31.85
CA LEU A 82 31.43 -8.75 30.52
C LEU A 82 30.59 -9.43 29.45
N LEU A 83 30.19 -8.69 28.41
CA LEU A 83 29.50 -9.22 27.24
C LEU A 83 30.44 -10.21 26.52
N LEU A 84 30.00 -11.45 26.41
CA LEU A 84 30.72 -12.53 25.74
C LEU A 84 30.22 -12.68 24.28
N ASP A 85 28.93 -12.65 24.09
CA ASP A 85 28.30 -12.81 22.77
C ASP A 85 26.84 -12.35 22.80
N GLU A 86 26.30 -12.04 21.62
CA GLU A 86 24.89 -11.74 21.41
C GLU A 86 24.27 -12.86 20.56
N LEU A 87 23.29 -13.55 21.13
CA LEU A 87 22.55 -14.58 20.42
C LEU A 87 21.36 -13.95 19.71
N HIS A 88 21.50 -13.82 18.39
CA HIS A 88 20.39 -13.47 17.50
C HIS A 88 19.68 -14.75 17.08
N ASP A 89 18.35 -14.72 16.93
CA ASP A 89 17.54 -15.78 16.30
C ASP A 89 17.77 -15.89 14.78
N GLY A 90 18.94 -15.45 14.30
CA GLY A 90 19.32 -15.34 12.91
C GLY A 90 18.93 -14.03 12.25
N LEU A 91 18.30 -13.11 12.99
CA LEU A 91 17.91 -11.79 12.50
C LEU A 91 18.63 -10.72 13.32
N ASN A 92 19.49 -9.95 12.66
CA ASN A 92 20.13 -8.78 13.27
C ASN A 92 19.07 -7.67 13.39
N ARG A 93 18.53 -7.48 14.61
CA ARG A 93 17.52 -6.48 14.96
C ARG A 93 17.99 -5.68 16.17
N ASP A 94 17.91 -4.37 16.03
CA ASP A 94 18.17 -3.41 17.09
C ASP A 94 17.01 -2.40 17.04
N PRO A 95 15.96 -2.61 17.85
CA PRO A 95 14.75 -1.79 17.77
C PRO A 95 15.01 -0.40 18.34
N ILE A 96 14.50 0.64 17.63
CA ILE A 96 14.61 2.03 18.02
C ILE A 96 13.20 2.64 18.15
N LYS A 97 13.02 3.53 19.14
CA LYS A 97 11.77 4.29 19.27
C LYS A 97 11.71 5.35 18.17
N LEU A 98 10.52 5.60 17.66
CA LEU A 98 10.31 6.64 16.65
C LEU A 98 10.76 8.02 17.14
N SER A 99 10.60 8.31 18.44
CA SER A 99 11.06 9.55 19.07
C SER A 99 12.56 9.77 19.00
N ASP A 100 13.34 8.71 18.88
CA ASP A 100 14.81 8.76 18.90
C ASP A 100 15.39 8.86 17.47
N VAL A 101 14.53 8.74 16.45
CA VAL A 101 14.92 8.90 15.05
C VAL A 101 14.88 10.38 14.65
N PRO A 102 15.97 10.93 14.08
CA PRO A 102 15.97 12.32 13.64
C PRO A 102 14.87 12.62 12.64
N PRO A 103 14.16 13.75 12.75
CA PRO A 103 13.02 14.07 11.88
C PRO A 103 13.35 14.05 10.38
N PHE A 104 14.57 14.43 9.98
CA PHE A 104 14.97 14.40 8.57
C PHE A 104 15.06 12.98 8.02
N VAL A 105 15.40 11.98 8.84
CA VAL A 105 15.44 10.56 8.44
C VAL A 105 14.03 10.07 8.15
N ILE A 106 13.09 10.36 9.07
CA ILE A 106 11.67 10.04 8.88
C ILE A 106 11.10 10.75 7.65
N ASN A 107 11.37 12.05 7.49
CA ASN A 107 10.89 12.80 6.34
C ASN A 107 11.44 12.25 5.01
N THR A 108 12.69 11.80 4.99
CA THR A 108 13.29 11.15 3.80
C THR A 108 12.60 9.83 3.48
N LEU A 109 12.33 9.01 4.50
CA LEU A 109 11.59 7.76 4.35
C LEU A 109 10.17 8.01 3.80
N LEU A 110 9.43 8.91 4.44
CA LEU A 110 8.06 9.22 4.03
C LEU A 110 8.00 9.83 2.62
N ALA A 111 8.92 10.72 2.28
CA ALA A 111 8.96 11.33 0.95
C ALA A 111 9.15 10.30 -0.17
N ALA A 112 9.88 9.22 0.09
CA ALA A 112 10.18 8.19 -0.90
C ALA A 112 9.15 7.05 -0.93
N GLU A 113 8.65 6.61 0.22
CA GLU A 113 7.79 5.45 0.36
C GLU A 113 6.30 5.82 0.42
N ASP A 114 5.96 6.91 1.12
CA ASP A 114 4.56 7.28 1.37
C ASP A 114 4.42 8.75 1.76
N SER A 115 4.52 9.65 0.78
CA SER A 115 4.52 11.11 1.01
C SER A 115 3.25 11.65 1.69
N ASN A 116 2.14 10.92 1.60
CA ASN A 116 0.85 11.29 2.20
C ASN A 116 0.53 10.46 3.45
N TYR A 117 1.52 9.81 4.06
CA TYR A 117 1.33 8.84 5.15
C TYR A 117 0.36 9.30 6.23
N TYR A 118 0.50 10.51 6.72
CA TYR A 118 -0.34 11.07 7.78
C TYR A 118 -1.72 11.57 7.31
N GLN A 119 -2.04 11.48 6.00
CA GLN A 119 -3.26 12.04 5.42
C GLN A 119 -4.29 10.98 5.00
N HIS A 120 -3.86 9.73 4.81
CA HIS A 120 -4.74 8.62 4.42
C HIS A 120 -4.98 7.64 5.56
N GLU A 121 -6.00 6.78 5.42
CA GLU A 121 -6.38 5.74 6.39
C GLU A 121 -6.01 4.34 5.83
N GLY A 122 -4.73 4.03 5.77
CA GLY A 122 -4.18 2.73 5.35
C GLY A 122 -3.99 2.57 3.85
N VAL A 123 -4.84 3.17 3.02
CA VAL A 123 -4.79 3.10 1.56
C VAL A 123 -4.86 4.50 0.97
N ASP A 124 -3.88 4.86 0.14
CA ASP A 124 -3.91 6.11 -0.64
C ASP A 124 -4.45 5.83 -2.06
N PHE A 125 -5.75 6.04 -2.25
CA PHE A 125 -6.40 5.84 -3.56
C PHE A 125 -5.86 6.80 -4.63
N ILE A 126 -5.44 8.01 -4.26
CA ILE A 126 -4.88 9.00 -5.19
C ILE A 126 -3.51 8.53 -5.65
N ALA A 127 -2.68 8.03 -4.74
CA ALA A 127 -1.37 7.46 -5.08
C ALA A 127 -1.52 6.23 -5.98
N ILE A 128 -2.48 5.35 -5.71
CA ILE A 128 -2.77 4.17 -6.55
C ILE A 128 -3.18 4.61 -7.96
N LEU A 129 -4.11 5.56 -8.09
CA LEU A 129 -4.55 6.06 -9.41
C LEU A 129 -3.39 6.73 -10.16
N SER A 130 -2.58 7.54 -9.47
CA SER A 130 -1.40 8.18 -10.03
C SER A 130 -0.39 7.14 -10.51
N ALA A 131 -0.13 6.09 -9.71
CA ALA A 131 0.78 5.01 -10.09
C ALA A 131 0.30 4.24 -11.33
N VAL A 132 -1.02 4.00 -11.46
CA VAL A 132 -1.59 3.38 -12.66
C VAL A 132 -1.38 4.26 -13.90
N LEU A 133 -1.63 5.57 -13.79
CA LEU A 133 -1.43 6.52 -14.90
C LEU A 133 0.05 6.64 -15.27
N ASP A 134 0.95 6.69 -14.30
CA ASP A 134 2.39 6.77 -14.51
C ASP A 134 2.92 5.48 -15.18
N ASN A 135 2.45 4.31 -14.73
CA ASN A 135 2.79 3.02 -15.36
C ASN A 135 2.33 2.94 -16.83
N LEU A 136 1.17 3.49 -17.17
CA LEU A 136 0.70 3.58 -18.56
C LEU A 136 1.58 4.51 -19.41
N ARG A 137 2.29 5.46 -18.79
CA ARG A 137 3.27 6.35 -19.42
C ARG A 137 4.69 5.78 -19.44
N GLY A 138 4.88 4.55 -18.96
CA GLY A 138 6.20 3.89 -18.86
C GLY A 138 7.02 4.32 -17.64
N VAL A 139 6.46 5.06 -16.71
CA VAL A 139 7.10 5.45 -15.44
C VAL A 139 6.69 4.47 -14.36
N THR A 140 7.60 3.63 -13.89
CA THR A 140 7.33 2.67 -12.82
C THR A 140 7.26 3.39 -11.47
N ARG A 141 6.05 3.53 -10.92
CA ARG A 141 5.80 4.09 -9.61
C ARG A 141 5.02 3.09 -8.76
N GLY A 142 5.41 2.93 -7.48
CA GLY A 142 4.66 2.15 -6.49
C GLY A 142 3.50 2.95 -5.92
N GLY A 143 2.36 2.30 -5.68
CA GLY A 143 1.19 2.88 -5.03
C GLY A 143 0.86 2.20 -3.69
N SER A 144 1.83 1.49 -3.09
CA SER A 144 1.65 0.83 -1.78
C SER A 144 2.02 1.80 -0.67
N THR A 145 1.16 1.91 0.34
CA THR A 145 1.41 2.71 1.54
C THR A 145 2.31 1.96 2.53
N ILE A 146 2.90 2.67 3.50
CA ILE A 146 3.65 2.06 4.61
C ILE A 146 2.76 1.06 5.35
N THR A 147 1.52 1.42 5.68
CA THR A 147 0.59 0.52 6.36
C THR A 147 0.28 -0.74 5.54
N SER A 148 0.14 -0.62 4.22
CA SER A 148 -0.05 -1.78 3.35
C SER A 148 1.21 -2.67 3.26
N GLN A 149 2.40 -2.10 3.40
CA GLN A 149 3.65 -2.86 3.47
C GLN A 149 3.75 -3.62 4.80
N VAL A 150 3.33 -3.03 5.93
CA VAL A 150 3.20 -3.73 7.22
C VAL A 150 2.17 -4.86 7.11
N ALA A 151 0.99 -4.57 6.56
CA ALA A 151 -0.05 -5.57 6.33
C ALA A 151 0.44 -6.77 5.50
N LYS A 152 1.24 -6.51 4.48
CA LYS A 152 1.84 -7.55 3.63
C LYS A 152 2.68 -8.57 4.40
N GLN A 153 3.34 -8.17 5.49
CA GLN A 153 4.14 -9.09 6.31
C GLN A 153 3.29 -10.20 6.97
N SER A 154 1.97 -9.99 7.09
CA SER A 154 1.02 -10.97 7.64
C SER A 154 0.66 -12.09 6.66
N PHE A 155 1.02 -11.95 5.39
CA PHE A 155 0.67 -12.91 4.36
C PHE A 155 1.88 -13.77 4.01
N VAL A 156 1.75 -15.08 4.24
CA VAL A 156 2.75 -16.07 3.84
C VAL A 156 2.47 -16.47 2.38
N GLY A 157 3.45 -16.28 1.51
CA GLY A 157 3.41 -16.70 0.10
C GLY A 157 3.58 -15.53 -0.88
N ASP A 158 4.26 -15.80 -2.00
CA ASP A 158 4.70 -14.80 -2.99
C ASP A 158 3.72 -14.59 -4.15
N GLU A 159 2.53 -15.19 -4.10
CA GLU A 159 1.59 -15.10 -5.23
C GLU A 159 1.05 -13.67 -5.36
N ILE A 160 1.54 -12.97 -6.37
CA ILE A 160 1.09 -11.61 -6.72
C ILE A 160 -0.28 -11.72 -7.38
N SER A 161 -1.34 -11.46 -6.63
CA SER A 161 -2.71 -11.46 -7.15
C SER A 161 -3.47 -10.20 -6.73
N ILE A 162 -4.47 -9.83 -7.52
CA ILE A 162 -5.39 -8.73 -7.17
C ILE A 162 -6.08 -9.03 -5.83
N ARG A 163 -6.44 -10.30 -5.58
CA ARG A 163 -7.05 -10.72 -4.32
C ARG A 163 -6.15 -10.43 -3.12
N ARG A 164 -4.84 -10.70 -3.23
CA ARG A 164 -3.87 -10.37 -2.19
C ARG A 164 -3.81 -8.86 -1.95
N LYS A 165 -3.82 -8.04 -3.02
CA LYS A 165 -3.81 -6.58 -2.88
C LYS A 165 -5.05 -6.04 -2.17
N VAL A 166 -6.22 -6.61 -2.43
CA VAL A 166 -7.44 -6.26 -1.70
C VAL A 166 -7.35 -6.71 -0.23
N ALA A 167 -6.83 -7.91 0.04
CA ALA A 167 -6.62 -8.39 1.40
C ALA A 167 -5.61 -7.52 2.18
N GLU A 168 -4.50 -7.12 1.55
CA GLU A 168 -3.54 -6.15 2.13
C GLU A 168 -4.25 -4.83 2.50
N ALA A 169 -5.14 -4.32 1.65
CA ALA A 169 -5.90 -3.10 1.92
C ALA A 169 -6.87 -3.24 3.09
N VAL A 170 -7.58 -4.37 3.20
CA VAL A 170 -8.48 -4.67 4.34
C VAL A 170 -7.69 -4.73 5.64
N VAL A 171 -6.56 -5.43 5.66
CA VAL A 171 -5.71 -5.51 6.85
C VAL A 171 -5.10 -4.14 7.18
N ALA A 172 -4.67 -3.37 6.18
CA ALA A 172 -4.13 -2.02 6.40
C ALA A 172 -5.17 -1.09 7.04
N ALA A 173 -6.42 -1.11 6.57
CA ALA A 173 -7.51 -0.33 7.16
C ALA A 173 -7.77 -0.73 8.62
N GLU A 174 -7.74 -2.03 8.94
CA GLU A 174 -7.91 -2.51 10.32
C GLU A 174 -6.73 -2.12 11.22
N LEU A 175 -5.49 -2.14 10.72
CA LEU A 175 -4.34 -1.64 11.47
C LEU A 175 -4.49 -0.15 11.82
N GLU A 176 -4.89 0.68 10.86
CA GLU A 176 -5.13 2.12 11.09
C GLU A 176 -6.28 2.40 12.08
N ARG A 177 -7.26 1.51 12.14
CA ARG A 177 -8.34 1.61 13.13
C ARG A 177 -7.84 1.33 14.55
N ARG A 178 -6.82 0.50 14.73
CA ARG A 178 -6.35 -0.01 16.03
C ARG A 178 -5.10 0.69 16.54
N TYR A 179 -4.25 1.16 15.67
CA TYR A 179 -2.97 1.75 16.00
C TYR A 179 -2.85 3.16 15.45
N THR A 180 -2.13 4.00 16.15
CA THR A 180 -1.80 5.34 15.66
C THR A 180 -0.81 5.26 14.50
N LYS A 181 -0.76 6.30 13.67
CA LYS A 181 0.24 6.44 12.60
C LYS A 181 1.67 6.24 13.11
N ASP A 182 1.99 6.84 14.26
CA ASP A 182 3.32 6.74 14.85
C ASP A 182 3.64 5.32 15.30
N GLN A 183 2.68 4.58 15.86
CA GLN A 183 2.86 3.18 16.22
C GLN A 183 3.11 2.30 14.99
N ILE A 184 2.35 2.51 13.91
CA ILE A 184 2.54 1.76 12.66
C ILE A 184 3.90 2.10 12.03
N LEU A 185 4.30 3.36 12.04
CA LEU A 185 5.59 3.81 11.52
C LEU A 185 6.75 3.27 12.34
N GLU A 186 6.64 3.28 13.69
CA GLU A 186 7.63 2.69 14.58
C GLU A 186 7.80 1.18 14.32
N TYR A 187 6.69 0.47 14.17
CA TYR A 187 6.73 -0.94 13.79
C TYR A 187 7.39 -1.14 12.43
N TYR A 188 7.05 -0.32 11.44
CA TYR A 188 7.60 -0.39 10.09
C TYR A 188 9.12 -0.24 10.09
N ILE A 189 9.64 0.83 10.70
CA ILE A 189 11.08 1.10 10.72
C ILE A 189 11.89 0.02 11.45
N ASN A 190 11.26 -0.73 12.34
CA ASN A 190 11.91 -1.80 13.11
C ASN A 190 11.73 -3.19 12.49
N SER A 191 10.73 -3.40 11.60
CA SER A 191 10.41 -4.72 11.06
C SER A 191 10.88 -4.95 9.63
N ILE A 192 11.08 -3.89 8.85
CA ILE A 192 11.40 -4.02 7.44
C ILE A 192 12.85 -4.49 7.21
N TYR A 193 13.01 -5.28 6.14
CA TYR A 193 14.32 -5.74 5.70
C TYR A 193 15.04 -4.70 4.84
N TRP A 194 16.25 -4.32 5.25
CA TRP A 194 17.09 -3.32 4.59
C TRP A 194 18.23 -3.93 3.76
N GLY A 195 18.29 -5.24 3.63
CA GLY A 195 19.40 -5.92 2.94
C GLY A 195 20.54 -6.29 3.89
N SER A 196 21.53 -7.06 3.39
CA SER A 196 22.71 -7.50 4.13
C SER A 196 22.41 -8.16 5.49
N GLY A 197 21.22 -8.77 5.65
CA GLY A 197 20.82 -9.35 6.94
C GLY A 197 20.23 -8.35 7.94
N ALA A 198 20.24 -7.05 7.65
CA ALA A 198 19.72 -6.02 8.54
C ALA A 198 18.18 -5.94 8.50
N TYR A 199 17.57 -6.13 9.65
CA TYR A 199 16.15 -5.89 9.90
C TYR A 199 16.02 -4.71 10.86
N GLY A 200 15.29 -3.69 10.44
CA GLY A 200 15.15 -2.43 11.17
C GLY A 200 16.18 -1.37 10.79
N LEU A 201 15.78 -0.11 11.00
CA LEU A 201 16.53 1.07 10.59
C LEU A 201 17.86 1.21 11.35
N GLN A 202 17.87 0.92 12.66
CA GLN A 202 19.06 1.00 13.49
C GLN A 202 20.10 -0.04 13.03
N SER A 203 19.69 -1.30 12.86
CA SER A 203 20.57 -2.35 12.34
C SER A 203 21.11 -2.02 10.95
N ALA A 204 20.29 -1.38 10.09
CA ALA A 204 20.75 -0.94 8.78
C ALA A 204 21.79 0.19 8.87
N ALA A 205 21.60 1.16 9.77
CA ALA A 205 22.55 2.25 9.98
C ALA A 205 23.92 1.73 10.45
N LEU A 206 23.90 0.78 11.39
CA LEU A 206 25.11 0.09 11.86
C LEU A 206 25.76 -0.73 10.75
N GLU A 207 24.97 -1.54 10.02
CA GLU A 207 25.47 -2.41 8.98
C GLU A 207 26.14 -1.65 7.83
N TYR A 208 25.50 -0.58 7.33
CA TYR A 208 26.02 0.13 6.15
C TYR A 208 27.00 1.24 6.45
N PHE A 209 26.88 1.90 7.61
CA PHE A 209 27.65 3.10 7.93
C PHE A 209 28.42 3.01 9.24
N ASN A 210 28.21 1.94 10.04
CA ASN A 210 28.77 1.80 11.38
C ASN A 210 28.45 3.02 12.27
N LYS A 211 27.19 3.45 12.24
CA LYS A 211 26.65 4.62 12.94
C LYS A 211 25.29 4.33 13.54
N GLU A 212 25.01 5.00 14.65
CA GLU A 212 23.65 5.10 15.17
C GLU A 212 22.76 5.90 14.21
N VAL A 213 21.44 5.65 14.23
CA VAL A 213 20.47 6.40 13.38
C VAL A 213 20.54 7.90 13.66
N SER A 214 20.79 8.29 14.91
CA SER A 214 20.95 9.67 15.35
C SER A 214 22.14 10.40 14.72
N GLU A 215 23.14 9.66 14.23
CA GLU A 215 24.38 10.19 13.65
C GLU A 215 24.38 10.16 12.11
N LEU A 216 23.29 9.70 11.50
CA LEU A 216 23.18 9.65 10.05
C LEU A 216 23.17 11.06 9.46
N THR A 217 23.76 11.20 8.28
CA THR A 217 23.59 12.39 7.43
C THR A 217 22.42 12.20 6.47
N LEU A 218 21.96 13.28 5.84
CA LEU A 218 20.84 13.24 4.90
C LEU A 218 21.10 12.30 3.70
N ASP A 219 22.31 12.32 3.17
CA ASP A 219 22.74 11.45 2.06
C ASP A 219 22.81 9.98 2.49
N GLN A 220 23.21 9.69 3.73
CA GLN A 220 23.16 8.34 4.30
C GLN A 220 21.72 7.86 4.49
N ALA A 221 20.84 8.69 5.03
CA ALA A 221 19.42 8.39 5.16
C ALA A 221 18.77 8.12 3.78
N ALA A 222 19.04 8.96 2.79
CA ALA A 222 18.55 8.76 1.43
C ALA A 222 19.07 7.46 0.81
N THR A 223 20.32 7.10 1.07
CA THR A 223 20.90 5.83 0.59
C THR A 223 20.17 4.64 1.22
N LEU A 224 19.93 4.64 2.53
CA LEU A 224 19.16 3.58 3.19
C LEU A 224 17.76 3.44 2.57
N VAL A 225 17.05 4.54 2.39
CA VAL A 225 15.69 4.53 1.84
C VAL A 225 15.67 3.95 0.41
N VAL A 226 16.65 4.21 -0.42
CA VAL A 226 16.75 3.60 -1.76
C VAL A 226 16.93 2.09 -1.69
N ILE A 227 17.66 1.58 -0.68
CA ILE A 227 17.89 0.14 -0.51
C ILE A 227 16.59 -0.62 -0.28
N ILE A 228 15.60 -0.05 0.45
CA ILE A 228 14.31 -0.70 0.71
C ILE A 228 13.62 -1.13 -0.59
N ARG A 229 13.68 -0.32 -1.66
CA ARG A 229 13.01 -0.60 -2.93
C ARG A 229 13.47 -1.89 -3.61
N SER A 230 14.76 -2.20 -3.48
CA SER A 230 15.35 -3.43 -4.00
C SER A 230 16.67 -3.72 -3.28
N PRO A 231 16.65 -4.37 -2.11
CA PRO A 231 17.84 -4.62 -1.29
C PRO A 231 18.91 -5.41 -2.03
N ALA A 232 18.51 -6.27 -2.96
CA ALA A 232 19.43 -7.05 -3.77
C ALA A 232 20.14 -6.21 -4.86
N TYR A 233 19.49 -5.16 -5.36
CA TYR A 233 20.02 -4.34 -6.46
C TYR A 233 20.78 -3.11 -5.98
N TYR A 234 20.23 -2.40 -4.99
CA TYR A 234 20.78 -1.14 -4.48
C TYR A 234 21.75 -1.30 -3.31
N ASN A 235 22.16 -2.53 -2.99
CA ASN A 235 23.13 -2.78 -1.92
C ASN A 235 24.50 -2.19 -2.29
N PRO A 236 25.02 -1.19 -1.55
CA PRO A 236 26.30 -0.54 -1.88
C PRO A 236 27.54 -1.42 -1.60
N ARG A 237 27.34 -2.58 -0.97
CA ARG A 237 28.42 -3.55 -0.67
C ARG A 237 28.54 -4.69 -1.68
N LYS A 238 27.81 -4.62 -2.79
CA LYS A 238 27.89 -5.60 -3.87
C LYS A 238 28.83 -5.16 -4.98
#